data_060a41d1a623246b8276242af4e298c6
#
_entry.id   060a41d1a623246b8276242af4e298c6
#
_cell.length_a   1.000
_cell.length_b   1.000
_cell.length_c   1.000
_cell.angle_alpha   90.00
_cell.angle_beta   90.00
_cell.angle_gamma   90.00
#
_symmetry.space_group_name_H-M   'P 1'
#
loop_
_entity.id
_entity.type
_entity.pdbx_description
1 polymer ?
#
loop_
_entity_poly.entity_id
_entity_poly.type
_entity_poly.pdbx_seq_one_letter_code
_entity_poly.pdbx_strand_id
1 'polypeptide(L)'
;MNLKIYKILSIILVLIILFLLSIYFIYIPKKHGKIVSKYCEIYGVDEKLVYAVIKTESNFNKKALSKAGAVGLMQIMPQTARFVLSFFDDKLDESDCDLTNPETNIMIGVKYLFYLKNKFFTLDETLAAYNAGEGRVKSWLNNCQFSNDGKTLQAIPFAETKKYVERVKKFYKYYKFFYF
;
A
#
# COMPACT_ATOMS: atom_id res chain seq x y z
N MET A 1 -24.16 -31.45 -35.16
CA MET A 1 -23.76 -30.08 -34.68
C MET A 1 -22.42 -29.72 -35.32
N ASN A 2 -22.28 -28.56 -35.92
CA ASN A 2 -21.26 -28.25 -36.94
C ASN A 2 -19.86 -28.05 -36.33
N LEU A 3 -18.85 -28.84 -36.72
CA LEU A 3 -17.45 -28.75 -36.23
C LEU A 3 -16.88 -27.30 -36.30
N LYS A 4 -17.33 -26.52 -37.26
CA LYS A 4 -16.97 -25.09 -37.39
C LYS A 4 -17.45 -24.25 -36.19
N ILE A 5 -18.65 -24.54 -35.66
CA ILE A 5 -19.22 -23.83 -34.52
C ILE A 5 -18.39 -24.10 -33.25
N TYR A 6 -17.97 -25.36 -33.01
CA TYR A 6 -17.11 -25.68 -31.87
C TYR A 6 -15.74 -24.99 -31.94
N LYS A 7 -15.13 -24.90 -33.12
CA LYS A 7 -13.88 -24.18 -33.34
C LYS A 7 -14.04 -22.67 -33.01
N ILE A 8 -15.14 -22.06 -33.47
CA ILE A 8 -15.42 -20.67 -33.20
C ILE A 8 -15.63 -20.45 -31.69
N LEU A 9 -16.43 -21.30 -31.03
CA LEU A 9 -16.67 -21.18 -29.58
C LEU A 9 -15.40 -21.38 -28.76
N SER A 10 -14.51 -22.30 -29.13
CA SER A 10 -13.22 -22.48 -28.46
C SER A 10 -12.31 -21.29 -28.62
N ILE A 11 -12.25 -20.64 -29.79
CA ILE A 11 -11.47 -19.40 -30.00
C ILE A 11 -12.02 -18.26 -29.13
N ILE A 12 -13.34 -18.08 -29.09
CA ILE A 12 -13.98 -17.03 -28.25
C ILE A 12 -13.65 -17.30 -26.79
N LEU A 13 -13.73 -18.53 -26.31
CA LEU A 13 -13.40 -18.89 -24.93
C LEU A 13 -11.93 -18.54 -24.60
N VAL A 14 -10.99 -18.87 -25.48
CA VAL A 14 -9.57 -18.54 -25.31
C VAL A 14 -9.36 -17.02 -25.25
N LEU A 15 -10.01 -16.25 -26.12
CA LEU A 15 -9.93 -14.79 -26.11
C LEU A 15 -10.48 -14.20 -24.82
N ILE A 16 -11.59 -14.72 -24.30
CA ILE A 16 -12.15 -14.31 -23.00
C ILE A 16 -11.15 -14.60 -21.88
N ILE A 17 -10.54 -15.78 -21.85
CA ILE A 17 -9.54 -16.15 -20.83
C ILE A 17 -8.33 -15.23 -20.91
N LEU A 18 -7.80 -14.97 -22.10
CA LEU A 18 -6.67 -14.04 -22.29
C LEU A 18 -7.02 -12.61 -21.86
N PHE A 19 -8.23 -12.16 -22.15
CA PHE A 19 -8.73 -10.85 -21.70
C PHE A 19 -8.84 -10.79 -20.18
N LEU A 20 -9.40 -11.79 -19.52
CA LEU A 20 -9.49 -11.87 -18.06
C LEU A 20 -8.10 -11.92 -17.41
N LEU A 21 -7.16 -12.68 -17.98
CA LEU A 21 -5.77 -12.70 -17.53
C LEU A 21 -5.09 -11.34 -17.69
N SER A 22 -5.33 -10.64 -18.80
CA SER A 22 -4.77 -9.28 -18.97
C SER A 22 -5.28 -8.30 -17.92
N ILE A 23 -6.58 -8.32 -17.64
CA ILE A 23 -7.18 -7.54 -16.56
C ILE A 23 -6.52 -7.87 -15.22
N TYR A 24 -6.35 -9.16 -14.93
CA TYR A 24 -5.70 -9.61 -13.69
C TYR A 24 -4.31 -9.01 -13.53
N PHE A 25 -3.42 -9.12 -14.53
CA PHE A 25 -2.06 -8.57 -14.47
C PHE A 25 -2.00 -7.05 -14.39
N ILE A 26 -2.97 -6.33 -14.95
CA ILE A 26 -3.07 -4.86 -14.87
C ILE A 26 -3.57 -4.41 -13.48
N TYR A 27 -4.55 -5.12 -12.93
CA TYR A 27 -5.19 -4.73 -11.68
C TYR A 27 -4.38 -5.12 -10.43
N ILE A 28 -3.66 -6.25 -10.49
CA ILE A 28 -2.98 -6.82 -9.31
C ILE A 28 -1.53 -7.18 -9.66
N PRO A 29 -0.71 -6.20 -10.08
CA PRO A 29 0.70 -6.47 -10.38
C PRO A 29 1.48 -6.83 -9.11
N LYS A 30 2.44 -7.76 -9.22
CA LYS A 30 3.36 -8.16 -8.14
C LYS A 30 4.81 -7.83 -8.54
N LYS A 31 5.08 -6.54 -8.77
CA LYS A 31 6.43 -6.06 -9.09
C LYS A 31 7.27 -5.92 -7.81
N HIS A 32 8.59 -6.00 -7.95
CA HIS A 32 9.56 -5.87 -6.85
C HIS A 32 9.45 -6.96 -5.76
N GLY A 33 8.97 -8.17 -6.13
CA GLY A 33 8.66 -9.25 -5.19
C GLY A 33 9.76 -9.57 -4.20
N LYS A 34 11.02 -9.75 -4.67
CA LYS A 34 12.16 -10.05 -3.81
C LYS A 34 12.41 -8.98 -2.73
N ILE A 35 12.24 -7.70 -3.09
CA ILE A 35 12.44 -6.58 -2.17
C ILE A 35 11.31 -6.55 -1.14
N VAL A 36 10.04 -6.68 -1.60
CA VAL A 36 8.87 -6.69 -0.71
C VAL A 36 8.98 -7.86 0.27
N SER A 37 9.21 -9.09 -0.20
CA SER A 37 9.36 -10.28 0.67
C SER A 37 10.45 -10.09 1.71
N LYS A 38 11.64 -9.62 1.30
CA LYS A 38 12.78 -9.36 2.20
C LYS A 38 12.39 -8.50 3.40
N TYR A 39 11.81 -7.32 3.15
CA TYR A 39 11.50 -6.39 4.23
C TYR A 39 10.24 -6.77 5.00
N CYS A 40 9.27 -7.41 4.35
CA CYS A 40 8.08 -7.94 5.03
C CYS A 40 8.43 -9.06 6.00
N GLU A 41 9.35 -9.94 5.65
CA GLU A 41 9.86 -11.01 6.52
C GLU A 41 10.59 -10.42 7.73
N ILE A 42 11.51 -9.46 7.51
CA ILE A 42 12.28 -8.81 8.59
C ILE A 42 11.37 -8.12 9.61
N TYR A 43 10.33 -7.42 9.16
CA TYR A 43 9.47 -6.59 10.03
C TYR A 43 8.11 -7.22 10.37
N GLY A 44 7.81 -8.43 9.89
CA GLY A 44 6.52 -9.07 10.16
C GLY A 44 5.32 -8.31 9.58
N VAL A 45 5.50 -7.61 8.46
CA VAL A 45 4.43 -6.91 7.74
C VAL A 45 3.87 -7.81 6.63
N ASP A 46 2.54 -7.87 6.50
CA ASP A 46 1.92 -8.68 5.43
C ASP A 46 2.25 -8.11 4.05
N GLU A 47 2.91 -8.91 3.20
CA GLU A 47 3.27 -8.55 1.82
C GLU A 47 2.07 -8.05 1.01
N LYS A 48 0.89 -8.65 1.22
CA LYS A 48 -0.33 -8.31 0.51
C LYS A 48 -0.78 -6.89 0.86
N LEU A 49 -0.55 -6.47 2.12
CA LEU A 49 -0.80 -5.10 2.55
C LEU A 49 0.18 -4.12 1.89
N VAL A 50 1.45 -4.47 1.84
CA VAL A 50 2.49 -3.64 1.18
C VAL A 50 2.17 -3.45 -0.30
N TYR A 51 1.79 -4.52 -1.02
CA TYR A 51 1.35 -4.41 -2.41
C TYR A 51 0.11 -3.53 -2.57
N ALA A 52 -0.85 -3.62 -1.67
CA ALA A 52 -2.05 -2.79 -1.69
C ALA A 52 -1.73 -1.30 -1.50
N VAL A 53 -0.78 -0.99 -0.60
CA VAL A 53 -0.27 0.38 -0.41
C VAL A 53 0.44 0.86 -1.67
N ILE A 54 1.41 0.11 -2.21
CA ILE A 54 2.13 0.48 -3.44
C ILE A 54 1.16 0.72 -4.61
N LYS A 55 0.16 -0.16 -4.76
CA LYS A 55 -0.88 -0.02 -5.80
C LYS A 55 -1.69 1.26 -5.63
N THR A 56 -2.05 1.59 -4.39
CA THR A 56 -2.85 2.77 -4.07
C THR A 56 -2.07 4.06 -4.23
N GLU A 57 -0.81 4.09 -3.79
CA GLU A 57 0.05 5.27 -3.74
C GLU A 57 0.60 5.67 -5.10
N SER A 58 1.14 4.73 -5.84
CA SER A 58 1.86 5.05 -7.09
C SER A 58 1.43 4.23 -8.30
N ASN A 59 0.57 3.23 -8.11
CA ASN A 59 0.30 2.21 -9.13
C ASN A 59 1.61 1.58 -9.68
N PHE A 60 2.58 1.33 -8.78
CA PHE A 60 3.92 0.80 -9.07
C PHE A 60 4.82 1.73 -9.92
N ASN A 61 4.55 3.03 -9.94
CA ASN A 61 5.45 4.00 -10.56
C ASN A 61 6.51 4.43 -9.55
N LYS A 62 7.75 3.93 -9.73
CA LYS A 62 8.88 4.27 -8.85
C LYS A 62 9.33 5.74 -8.93
N LYS A 63 8.92 6.46 -9.98
CA LYS A 63 9.21 7.89 -10.17
C LYS A 63 8.01 8.78 -9.84
N ALA A 64 6.97 8.25 -9.18
CA ALA A 64 5.82 9.04 -8.79
C ALA A 64 6.24 10.16 -7.83
N LEU A 65 5.76 11.37 -8.11
CA LEU A 65 5.97 12.55 -7.28
C LEU A 65 4.62 13.23 -7.07
N SER A 66 4.20 13.36 -5.82
CA SER A 66 2.95 14.05 -5.49
C SER A 66 3.17 15.57 -5.44
N LYS A 67 2.07 16.34 -5.51
CA LYS A 67 2.12 17.80 -5.33
C LYS A 67 2.64 18.20 -3.94
N ALA A 68 2.48 17.35 -2.95
CA ALA A 68 2.96 17.58 -1.58
C ALA A 68 4.43 17.16 -1.39
N GLY A 69 5.09 16.58 -2.41
CA GLY A 69 6.49 16.16 -2.34
C GLY A 69 6.70 14.70 -1.89
N ALA A 70 5.65 13.87 -1.81
CA ALA A 70 5.80 12.45 -1.57
C ALA A 70 6.38 11.74 -2.81
N VAL A 71 7.29 10.79 -2.62
CA VAL A 71 8.12 10.21 -3.68
C VAL A 71 7.99 8.68 -3.73
N GLY A 72 7.98 8.14 -4.93
CA GLY A 72 8.24 6.74 -5.24
C GLY A 72 7.08 5.79 -5.02
N LEU A 73 7.38 4.50 -4.93
CA LEU A 73 6.41 3.38 -4.92
C LEU A 73 5.39 3.49 -3.78
N MET A 74 5.85 3.83 -2.58
CA MET A 74 5.03 3.93 -1.37
C MET A 74 4.75 5.38 -0.97
N GLN A 75 5.06 6.36 -1.84
CA GLN A 75 4.83 7.80 -1.65
C GLN A 75 5.35 8.30 -0.30
N ILE A 76 6.64 8.11 -0.07
CA ILE A 76 7.29 8.51 1.18
C ILE A 76 7.63 10.00 1.13
N MET A 77 7.20 10.75 2.15
CA MET A 77 7.64 12.14 2.34
C MET A 77 9.10 12.16 2.83
N PRO A 78 9.94 13.10 2.37
CA PRO A 78 11.33 13.21 2.85
C PRO A 78 11.44 13.30 4.37
N GLN A 79 10.54 14.03 5.02
CA GLN A 79 10.50 14.10 6.49
C GLN A 79 10.15 12.76 7.15
N THR A 80 9.28 11.95 6.52
CA THR A 80 8.96 10.59 7.00
C THR A 80 10.16 9.68 6.85
N ALA A 81 10.91 9.79 5.75
CA ALA A 81 12.14 9.03 5.55
C ALA A 81 13.17 9.33 6.66
N ARG A 82 13.44 10.62 6.93
CA ARG A 82 14.33 11.03 8.05
C ARG A 82 13.90 10.46 9.38
N PHE A 83 12.59 10.59 9.70
CA PHE A 83 12.05 10.04 10.94
C PHE A 83 12.27 8.53 11.03
N VAL A 84 11.96 7.76 9.97
CA VAL A 84 12.10 6.30 9.95
C VAL A 84 13.56 5.88 10.08
N LEU A 85 14.46 6.51 9.33
CA LEU A 85 15.90 6.21 9.40
C LEU A 85 16.45 6.46 10.81
N SER A 86 16.11 7.60 11.41
CA SER A 86 16.51 7.92 12.78
C SER A 86 15.89 6.97 13.82
N PHE A 87 14.60 6.63 13.69
CA PHE A 87 13.89 5.75 14.64
C PHE A 87 14.44 4.32 14.65
N PHE A 88 14.89 3.81 13.50
CA PHE A 88 15.43 2.46 13.38
C PHE A 88 16.96 2.41 13.43
N ASP A 89 17.62 3.52 13.77
CA ASP A 89 19.09 3.65 13.83
C ASP A 89 19.78 3.13 12.55
N ASP A 90 19.21 3.48 11.40
CA ASP A 90 19.76 3.10 10.11
C ASP A 90 21.00 3.95 9.77
N LYS A 91 22.05 3.27 9.34
CA LYS A 91 23.30 3.90 8.88
C LYS A 91 23.19 4.52 7.47
N LEU A 92 22.02 4.54 6.87
CA LEU A 92 21.82 5.18 5.59
C LEU A 92 21.89 6.70 5.77
N ASP A 93 22.89 7.33 5.15
CA ASP A 93 23.04 8.78 5.20
C ASP A 93 21.86 9.45 4.45
N GLU A 94 21.40 10.59 4.95
CA GLU A 94 20.33 11.35 4.28
C GLU A 94 20.68 11.71 2.82
N SER A 95 21.98 11.94 2.55
CA SER A 95 22.50 12.23 1.21
C SER A 95 22.32 11.08 0.22
N ASP A 96 22.29 9.83 0.73
CA ASP A 96 22.19 8.61 -0.07
C ASP A 96 20.76 8.07 -0.15
N CYS A 97 19.80 8.76 0.49
CA CYS A 97 18.40 8.36 0.55
C CYS A 97 17.64 8.71 -0.73
N ASP A 98 17.93 8.01 -1.83
CA ASP A 98 17.14 8.13 -3.07
C ASP A 98 15.78 7.43 -2.93
N LEU A 99 14.73 8.21 -2.70
CA LEU A 99 13.35 7.70 -2.62
C LEU A 99 12.77 7.25 -3.97
N THR A 100 13.45 7.46 -5.08
CA THR A 100 13.07 6.89 -6.39
C THR A 100 13.65 5.48 -6.59
N ASN A 101 14.62 5.08 -5.76
CA ASN A 101 15.14 3.73 -5.72
C ASN A 101 14.09 2.78 -5.08
N PRO A 102 13.68 1.71 -5.77
CA PRO A 102 12.68 0.78 -5.24
C PRO A 102 13.05 0.14 -3.91
N GLU A 103 14.33 -0.21 -3.70
CA GLU A 103 14.76 -0.86 -2.45
C GLU A 103 14.67 0.10 -1.27
N THR A 104 15.23 1.30 -1.40
CA THR A 104 15.17 2.36 -0.38
C THR A 104 13.72 2.73 -0.04
N ASN A 105 12.89 2.93 -1.06
CA ASN A 105 11.50 3.34 -0.88
C ASN A 105 10.64 2.28 -0.18
N ILE A 106 10.77 1.00 -0.61
CA ILE A 106 10.03 -0.11 0.00
C ILE A 106 10.53 -0.38 1.42
N MET A 107 11.85 -0.36 1.66
CA MET A 107 12.42 -0.51 2.99
C MET A 107 11.83 0.49 3.98
N ILE A 108 11.90 1.78 3.63
CA ILE A 108 11.38 2.86 4.49
C ILE A 108 9.86 2.74 4.66
N GLY A 109 9.12 2.46 3.59
CA GLY A 109 7.67 2.32 3.63
C GLY A 109 7.20 1.15 4.49
N VAL A 110 7.88 -0.01 4.42
CA VAL A 110 7.58 -1.18 5.26
C VAL A 110 7.91 -0.90 6.72
N LYS A 111 9.05 -0.27 7.03
CA LYS A 111 9.40 0.17 8.39
C LYS A 111 8.37 1.14 8.95
N TYR A 112 7.92 2.10 8.15
CA TYR A 112 6.89 3.04 8.57
C TYR A 112 5.54 2.37 8.83
N LEU A 113 5.11 1.42 7.97
CA LEU A 113 3.93 0.59 8.21
C LEU A 113 4.05 -0.24 9.49
N PHE A 114 5.20 -0.86 9.72
CA PHE A 114 5.49 -1.59 10.96
C PHE A 114 5.37 -0.68 12.18
N TYR A 115 6.02 0.49 12.16
CA TYR A 115 5.94 1.47 13.22
C TYR A 115 4.48 1.87 13.54
N LEU A 116 3.70 2.22 12.52
CA LEU A 116 2.31 2.63 12.68
C LEU A 116 1.42 1.47 13.17
N LYS A 117 1.62 0.25 12.66
CA LYS A 117 0.89 -0.93 13.08
C LYS A 117 1.08 -1.25 14.58
N ASN A 118 2.24 -0.93 15.13
CA ASN A 118 2.50 -1.09 16.56
C ASN A 118 1.99 0.09 17.42
N LYS A 119 1.62 1.20 16.78
CA LYS A 119 1.08 2.40 17.46
C LYS A 119 -0.44 2.41 17.51
N PHE A 120 -1.11 1.86 16.51
CA PHE A 120 -2.56 1.92 16.36
C PHE A 120 -3.22 0.55 16.51
N PHE A 121 -4.44 0.57 17.02
CA PHE A 121 -5.15 -0.64 17.41
C PHE A 121 -5.69 -1.44 16.22
N THR A 122 -6.14 -0.76 15.16
CA THR A 122 -6.68 -1.40 13.96
C THR A 122 -5.95 -1.01 12.68
N LEU A 123 -6.24 -1.73 11.60
CA LEU A 123 -5.72 -1.42 10.28
C LEU A 123 -6.23 -0.06 9.76
N ASP A 124 -7.43 0.35 10.15
CA ASP A 124 -8.04 1.59 9.66
C ASP A 124 -7.27 2.81 10.18
N GLU A 125 -6.94 2.86 11.49
CA GLU A 125 -6.11 3.91 12.06
C GLU A 125 -4.67 3.86 11.53
N THR A 126 -4.11 2.65 11.35
CA THR A 126 -2.78 2.48 10.76
C THR A 126 -2.70 3.11 9.37
N LEU A 127 -3.66 2.80 8.50
CA LEU A 127 -3.72 3.35 7.14
C LEU A 127 -4.08 4.83 7.13
N ALA A 128 -4.96 5.27 8.01
CA ALA A 128 -5.29 6.69 8.17
C ALA A 128 -4.04 7.48 8.61
N ALA A 129 -3.23 6.94 9.52
CA ALA A 129 -2.00 7.55 9.98
C ALA A 129 -0.91 7.55 8.90
N TYR A 130 -0.84 6.52 8.08
CA TYR A 130 0.06 6.48 6.94
C TYR A 130 -0.21 7.62 5.96
N ASN A 131 -1.47 7.88 5.65
CA ASN A 131 -1.89 8.91 4.70
C ASN A 131 -1.95 10.32 5.31
N ALA A 132 -2.58 10.46 6.48
CA ALA A 132 -2.84 11.76 7.09
C ALA A 132 -1.80 12.21 8.12
N GLY A 133 -0.94 11.29 8.55
CA GLY A 133 0.05 11.50 9.61
C GLY A 133 -0.43 11.07 10.99
N GLU A 134 0.50 10.52 11.79
CA GLU A 134 0.26 9.98 13.14
C GLU A 134 -0.41 11.00 14.08
N GLY A 135 0.12 12.24 14.12
CA GLY A 135 -0.38 13.28 15.03
C GLY A 135 -1.85 13.63 14.77
N ARG A 136 -2.25 13.62 13.49
CA ARG A 136 -3.63 13.92 13.10
C ARG A 136 -4.59 12.82 13.53
N VAL A 137 -4.21 11.56 13.34
CA VAL A 137 -5.04 10.43 13.78
C VAL A 137 -5.14 10.38 15.30
N LYS A 138 -4.08 10.66 16.04
CA LYS A 138 -4.13 10.81 17.50
C LYS A 138 -5.11 11.90 17.94
N SER A 139 -5.10 13.05 17.25
CA SER A 139 -6.07 14.12 17.51
C SER A 139 -7.51 13.67 17.26
N TRP A 140 -7.75 12.86 16.21
CA TRP A 140 -9.10 12.32 15.95
C TRP A 140 -9.52 11.30 17.01
N LEU A 141 -8.62 10.44 17.47
CA LEU A 141 -8.89 9.45 18.52
C LEU A 141 -9.22 10.13 19.86
N ASN A 142 -8.64 11.30 20.14
CA ASN A 142 -8.95 12.08 21.36
C ASN A 142 -10.23 12.92 21.25
N ASN A 143 -10.92 12.90 20.11
CA ASN A 143 -12.15 13.64 19.89
C ASN A 143 -13.36 12.70 19.92
N CYS A 144 -14.29 12.93 20.87
CA CYS A 144 -15.49 12.10 21.05
C CYS A 144 -16.44 12.09 19.83
N GLN A 145 -16.30 13.03 18.88
CA GLN A 145 -17.05 13.00 17.62
C GLN A 145 -16.54 11.91 16.65
N PHE A 146 -15.31 11.43 16.81
CA PHE A 146 -14.68 10.50 15.89
C PHE A 146 -14.26 9.18 16.53
N SER A 147 -14.20 9.14 17.87
CA SER A 147 -13.82 7.95 18.64
C SER A 147 -14.55 7.93 19.99
N ASN A 148 -15.12 6.79 20.37
CA ASN A 148 -15.78 6.63 21.65
C ASN A 148 -14.85 6.08 22.74
N ASP A 149 -13.79 5.39 22.32
CA ASP A 149 -12.89 4.63 23.21
C ASP A 149 -11.46 5.17 23.24
N GLY A 150 -11.18 6.21 22.44
CA GLY A 150 -9.82 6.75 22.25
C GLY A 150 -8.86 5.82 21.53
N LYS A 151 -9.33 4.67 21.02
CA LYS A 151 -8.50 3.63 20.40
C LYS A 151 -8.90 3.33 18.96
N THR A 152 -10.20 3.41 18.67
CA THR A 152 -10.76 3.10 17.34
C THR A 152 -11.53 4.28 16.77
N LEU A 153 -11.35 4.53 15.47
CA LEU A 153 -12.08 5.57 14.74
C LEU A 153 -13.42 5.04 14.26
N GLN A 154 -14.52 5.68 14.66
CA GLN A 154 -15.86 5.42 14.13
C GLN A 154 -16.05 6.17 12.79
N ALA A 155 -15.37 7.29 12.61
CA ALA A 155 -15.38 8.05 11.39
C ALA A 155 -14.00 8.67 11.11
N ILE A 156 -13.57 8.62 9.86
CA ILE A 156 -12.38 9.35 9.39
C ILE A 156 -12.86 10.70 8.86
N PRO A 157 -12.49 11.84 9.51
CA PRO A 157 -13.03 13.15 9.19
C PRO A 157 -12.67 13.64 7.78
N PHE A 158 -11.46 13.29 7.31
CA PHE A 158 -10.98 13.74 6.02
C PHE A 158 -11.42 12.78 4.91
N ALA A 159 -12.22 13.29 3.97
CA ALA A 159 -12.75 12.52 2.85
C ALA A 159 -11.66 11.87 1.98
N GLU A 160 -10.51 12.54 1.81
CA GLU A 160 -9.35 12.01 1.10
C GLU A 160 -8.80 10.79 1.82
N THR A 161 -8.52 10.90 3.12
CA THR A 161 -7.99 9.80 3.94
C THR A 161 -8.98 8.64 4.03
N LYS A 162 -10.28 8.91 4.17
CA LYS A 162 -11.32 7.88 4.14
C LYS A 162 -11.26 7.08 2.82
N LYS A 163 -11.26 7.77 1.68
CA LYS A 163 -11.14 7.15 0.36
C LYS A 163 -9.83 6.37 0.19
N TYR A 164 -8.75 6.86 0.77
CA TYR A 164 -7.46 6.17 0.77
C TYR A 164 -7.56 4.84 1.52
N VAL A 165 -8.03 4.85 2.76
CA VAL A 165 -8.21 3.64 3.59
C VAL A 165 -9.10 2.62 2.88
N GLU A 166 -10.25 3.04 2.35
CA GLU A 166 -11.16 2.17 1.59
C GLU A 166 -10.46 1.54 0.36
N ARG A 167 -9.67 2.32 -0.37
CA ARG A 167 -8.95 1.87 -1.56
C ARG A 167 -7.85 0.85 -1.21
N VAL A 168 -7.05 1.12 -0.18
CA VAL A 168 -6.03 0.16 0.28
C VAL A 168 -6.69 -1.13 0.74
N LYS A 169 -7.74 -1.08 1.56
CA LYS A 169 -8.49 -2.27 2.02
C LYS A 169 -9.08 -3.07 0.86
N LYS A 170 -9.58 -2.39 -0.17
CA LYS A 170 -10.08 -3.04 -1.40
C LYS A 170 -8.96 -3.81 -2.11
N PHE A 171 -7.81 -3.18 -2.37
CA PHE A 171 -6.68 -3.86 -3.00
C PHE A 171 -6.11 -4.95 -2.10
N TYR A 172 -6.05 -4.74 -0.80
CA TYR A 172 -5.59 -5.75 0.15
C TYR A 172 -6.45 -7.03 0.10
N LYS A 173 -7.79 -6.90 0.00
CA LYS A 173 -8.70 -8.04 -0.24
C LYS A 173 -8.38 -8.74 -1.56
N TYR A 174 -8.11 -7.99 -2.63
CA TYR A 174 -7.76 -8.58 -3.92
C TYR A 174 -6.43 -9.33 -3.84
N TYR A 175 -5.38 -8.74 -3.25
CA TYR A 175 -4.11 -9.42 -3.06
C TYR A 175 -4.25 -10.67 -2.17
N LYS A 176 -5.09 -10.63 -1.14
CA LYS A 176 -5.38 -11.83 -0.33
C LYS A 176 -6.07 -12.93 -1.11
N PHE A 177 -6.97 -12.58 -2.01
CA PHE A 177 -7.72 -13.56 -2.80
C PHE A 177 -6.87 -14.21 -3.90
N PHE A 178 -6.02 -13.43 -4.56
CA PHE A 178 -5.28 -13.88 -5.73
C PHE A 178 -3.85 -14.36 -5.45
N TYR A 179 -3.27 -14.01 -4.31
CA TYR A 179 -1.91 -14.40 -3.93
C TYR A 179 -1.90 -15.07 -2.55
N PHE A 180 -1.92 -16.37 -2.58
CA PHE A 180 -1.73 -17.21 -1.40
C PHE A 180 -0.25 -17.38 -1.07
#